data_6b2e9b8b5c004212e47394ea8b2e71d2
#
_entry.id   6b2e9b8b5c004212e47394ea8b2e71d2
#
_cell.length_a   1.000
_cell.length_b   1.000
_cell.length_c   1.000
_cell.angle_alpha   90.00
_cell.angle_beta   90.00
_cell.angle_gamma   90.00
#
_symmetry.space_group_name_H-M   'P 1'
#
loop_
_entity.id
_entity.type
_entity.pdbx_description
1 polymer ?
#
loop_
_entity_poly.entity_id
_entity_poly.type
_entity_poly.pdbx_seq_one_letter_code
_entity_poly.pdbx_strand_id
1 'polypeptide(L)'
;MARYLTRIAHDGKLKPHDAKAIGQRIRLMLASREAIGNLRISNHVIEFDLFARDSAQLSSFTDSLEREIGKVVTVKLLDQPLTETRKKEEILREGIELFNEERFWECHEMLERIWHPAKGEEREIIQGMILTAAALVHAQKDRNETSLGMLRKAENKLGSAENYEGIDVKQVRQRIDEMLQRGDPKPFKIKL
;
A
#
# COMPACT_ATOMS: atom_id res chain seq x y z
N MET A 1 -8.89 17.49 12.54
CA MET A 1 -7.60 17.48 11.84
C MET A 1 -7.82 16.74 10.52
N ALA A 2 -7.39 17.32 9.40
CA ALA A 2 -7.45 16.65 8.10
C ALA A 2 -6.29 15.68 7.96
N ARG A 3 -6.55 14.55 7.29
CA ARG A 3 -5.57 13.47 7.06
C ARG A 3 -5.07 13.54 5.62
N TYR A 4 -3.75 13.59 5.46
CA TYR A 4 -3.10 13.67 4.16
C TYR A 4 -2.15 12.49 3.96
N LEU A 5 -2.26 11.81 2.82
CA LEU A 5 -1.22 10.91 2.37
C LEU A 5 0.01 11.74 1.98
N THR A 6 1.13 11.49 2.64
CA THR A 6 2.40 12.18 2.35
C THR A 6 3.43 11.17 1.90
N ARG A 7 4.13 11.47 0.79
CA ARG A 7 5.18 10.63 0.21
C ARG A 7 6.47 11.44 0.08
N ILE A 8 7.57 10.88 0.57
CA ILE A 8 8.91 11.47 0.52
C ILE A 8 9.82 10.51 -0.25
N ALA A 9 10.52 11.02 -1.26
CA ALA A 9 11.48 10.23 -2.01
C ALA A 9 12.74 9.95 -1.18
N HIS A 10 13.33 8.74 -1.34
CA HIS A 10 14.64 8.40 -0.80
C HIS A 10 15.47 7.60 -1.82
N ASP A 11 16.77 7.49 -1.59
CA ASP A 11 17.79 6.93 -2.50
C ASP A 11 17.86 5.39 -2.52
N GLY A 12 16.87 4.70 -1.94
CA GLY A 12 16.81 3.24 -1.88
C GLY A 12 17.61 2.60 -0.74
N LYS A 13 18.29 3.38 0.10
CA LYS A 13 19.07 2.84 1.23
C LYS A 13 18.20 2.45 2.41
N LEU A 14 17.08 3.16 2.62
CA LEU A 14 16.15 2.86 3.71
C LEU A 14 15.40 1.56 3.43
N LYS A 15 15.14 0.80 4.50
CA LYS A 15 14.46 -0.49 4.48
C LYS A 15 13.22 -0.46 5.39
N PRO A 16 12.27 -1.39 5.25
CA PRO A 16 11.06 -1.45 6.07
C PRO A 16 11.32 -1.40 7.59
N HIS A 17 12.41 -2.01 8.08
CA HIS A 17 12.77 -2.00 9.49
C HIS A 17 13.19 -0.61 10.04
N ASP A 18 13.58 0.34 9.15
CA ASP A 18 13.92 1.70 9.54
C ASP A 18 12.68 2.55 9.86
N ALA A 19 11.48 2.06 9.52
CA ALA A 19 10.23 2.80 9.66
C ALA A 19 9.99 3.34 11.09
N LYS A 20 10.36 2.57 12.12
CA LYS A 20 10.23 2.98 13.52
C LYS A 20 11.14 4.17 13.85
N ALA A 21 12.40 4.13 13.44
CA ALA A 21 13.39 5.18 13.70
C ALA A 21 13.03 6.46 12.93
N ILE A 22 12.71 6.34 11.65
CA ILE A 22 12.27 7.47 10.81
C ILE A 22 10.98 8.10 11.38
N GLY A 23 10.01 7.29 11.77
CA GLY A 23 8.78 7.78 12.37
C GLY A 23 9.01 8.53 13.69
N GLN A 24 9.92 8.08 14.52
CA GLN A 24 10.32 8.81 15.74
C GLN A 24 10.99 10.15 15.41
N ARG A 25 11.91 10.16 14.45
CA ARG A 25 12.59 11.38 14.00
C ARG A 25 11.58 12.43 13.48
N ILE A 26 10.64 12.02 12.64
CA ILE A 26 9.60 12.92 12.11
C ILE A 26 8.71 13.48 13.24
N ARG A 27 8.27 12.64 14.20
CA ARG A 27 7.46 13.11 15.33
C ARG A 27 8.18 14.12 16.22
N LEU A 28 9.47 13.90 16.47
CA LEU A 28 10.30 14.84 17.23
C LEU A 28 10.44 16.18 16.49
N MET A 29 10.74 16.12 15.20
CA MET A 29 10.90 17.31 14.35
C MET A 29 9.61 18.13 14.26
N LEU A 30 8.44 17.47 14.08
CA LEU A 30 7.15 18.16 14.03
C LEU A 30 6.60 18.54 15.41
N ALA A 31 7.34 18.25 16.48
CA ALA A 31 6.95 18.47 17.88
C ALA A 31 5.54 17.94 18.23
N SER A 32 5.09 16.87 17.56
CA SER A 32 3.76 16.30 17.75
C SER A 32 3.78 14.77 17.56
N ARG A 33 3.33 14.04 18.59
CA ARG A 33 3.21 12.58 18.53
C ARG A 33 2.12 12.11 17.57
N GLU A 34 1.08 12.92 17.41
CA GLU A 34 -0.09 12.62 16.60
C GLU A 34 0.02 13.14 15.16
N ALA A 35 1.13 13.86 14.84
CA ALA A 35 1.30 14.44 13.51
C ALA A 35 1.39 13.41 12.38
N ILE A 36 1.85 12.18 12.67
CA ILE A 36 1.96 11.14 11.66
C ILE A 36 1.44 9.78 12.14
N GLY A 37 0.83 9.03 11.20
CA GLY A 37 0.40 7.63 11.36
C GLY A 37 0.84 6.76 10.20
N ASN A 38 0.67 5.46 10.33
CA ASN A 38 0.79 4.46 9.25
C ASN A 38 2.08 4.56 8.39
N LEU A 39 3.23 4.92 9.02
CA LEU A 39 4.47 5.07 8.29
C LEU A 39 4.97 3.73 7.77
N ARG A 40 5.33 3.71 6.51
CA ARG A 40 5.93 2.59 5.80
C ARG A 40 7.02 3.07 4.85
N ILE A 41 7.97 2.20 4.58
CA ILE A 41 9.10 2.46 3.67
C ILE A 41 9.07 1.38 2.60
N SER A 42 8.95 1.81 1.35
CA SER A 42 9.12 0.99 0.14
C SER A 42 10.50 1.23 -0.49
N ASN A 43 10.77 0.69 -1.67
CA ASN A 43 12.10 0.75 -2.28
C ASN A 43 12.65 2.17 -2.48
N HIS A 44 11.78 3.17 -2.73
CA HIS A 44 12.22 4.54 -3.02
C HIS A 44 11.37 5.63 -2.35
N VAL A 45 10.40 5.23 -1.51
CA VAL A 45 9.43 6.15 -0.92
C VAL A 45 9.22 5.86 0.56
N ILE A 46 9.26 6.90 1.38
CA ILE A 46 8.70 6.91 2.72
C ILE A 46 7.28 7.42 2.59
N GLU A 47 6.30 6.66 3.05
CA GLU A 47 4.90 7.02 2.99
C GLU A 47 4.27 6.99 4.36
N PHE A 48 3.44 7.98 4.68
CA PHE A 48 2.72 8.05 5.96
C PHE A 48 1.52 8.98 5.86
N ASP A 49 0.60 8.81 6.82
CA ASP A 49 -0.46 9.77 7.05
C ASP A 49 0.08 10.98 7.82
N LEU A 50 -0.12 12.16 7.28
CA LEU A 50 0.17 13.43 7.94
C LEU A 50 -1.14 14.07 8.41
N PHE A 51 -1.22 14.47 9.66
CA PHE A 51 -2.39 15.12 10.25
C PHE A 51 -2.11 16.59 10.48
N ALA A 52 -2.87 17.46 9.82
CA ALA A 52 -2.77 18.91 9.98
C ALA A 52 -4.15 19.53 10.30
N ARG A 53 -4.14 20.59 11.10
CA ARG A 53 -5.37 21.32 11.48
C ARG A 53 -5.86 22.24 10.38
N ASP A 54 -4.93 22.85 9.67
CA ASP A 54 -5.17 23.85 8.63
C ASP A 54 -4.05 23.83 7.58
N SER A 55 -4.19 24.62 6.53
CA SER A 55 -3.24 24.74 5.44
C SER A 55 -1.87 25.33 5.87
N ALA A 56 -1.87 26.23 6.84
CA ALA A 56 -0.63 26.86 7.34
C ALA A 56 0.23 25.82 8.08
N GLN A 57 -0.38 24.99 8.92
CA GLN A 57 0.30 23.89 9.59
C GLN A 57 0.78 22.83 8.59
N LEU A 58 -0.05 22.51 7.57
CA LEU A 58 0.35 21.58 6.52
C LEU A 58 1.60 22.07 5.79
N SER A 59 1.63 23.36 5.37
CA SER A 59 2.79 23.96 4.71
C SER A 59 4.03 23.92 5.62
N SER A 60 3.91 24.34 6.86
CA SER A 60 5.02 24.29 7.82
C SER A 60 5.58 22.88 8.02
N PHE A 61 4.72 21.87 8.06
CA PHE A 61 5.11 20.47 8.19
C PHE A 61 5.82 19.98 6.91
N THR A 62 5.28 20.28 5.73
CA THR A 62 5.91 19.89 4.46
C THR A 62 7.26 20.53 4.26
N ASP A 63 7.42 21.82 4.56
CA ASP A 63 8.70 22.53 4.48
C ASP A 63 9.75 21.92 5.42
N SER A 64 9.33 21.52 6.62
CA SER A 64 10.21 20.86 7.59
C SER A 64 10.62 19.46 7.12
N LEU A 65 9.69 18.70 6.55
CA LEU A 65 9.94 17.38 5.98
C LEU A 65 10.91 17.45 4.80
N GLU A 66 10.74 18.40 3.89
CA GLU A 66 11.65 18.59 2.76
C GLU A 66 13.08 18.94 3.20
N ARG A 67 13.22 19.78 4.20
CA ARG A 67 14.52 20.22 4.71
C ARG A 67 15.29 19.12 5.45
N GLU A 68 14.59 18.29 6.25
CA GLU A 68 15.21 17.39 7.21
C GLU A 68 15.18 15.91 6.82
N ILE A 69 14.23 15.51 5.98
CA ILE A 69 14.01 14.10 5.63
C ILE A 69 14.30 13.85 4.16
N GLY A 70 13.70 14.64 3.25
CA GLY A 70 13.88 14.49 1.83
C GLY A 70 12.74 15.12 1.01
N LYS A 71 12.86 15.06 -0.31
CA LYS A 71 11.92 15.68 -1.23
C LYS A 71 10.50 15.11 -1.06
N VAL A 72 9.55 15.97 -0.71
CA VAL A 72 8.11 15.62 -0.70
C VAL A 72 7.62 15.53 -2.14
N VAL A 73 7.16 14.34 -2.54
CA VAL A 73 6.68 14.07 -3.90
C VAL A 73 5.17 14.05 -4.02
N THR A 74 4.47 13.84 -2.90
CA THR A 74 3.00 13.83 -2.88
C THR A 74 2.49 14.31 -1.52
N VAL A 75 1.46 15.16 -1.56
CA VAL A 75 0.57 15.44 -0.43
C VAL A 75 -0.86 15.39 -0.96
N LYS A 76 -1.65 14.40 -0.54
CA LYS A 76 -3.02 14.18 -1.01
C LYS A 76 -3.98 14.11 0.18
N LEU A 77 -5.04 14.93 0.18
CA LEU A 77 -6.10 14.86 1.19
C LEU A 77 -6.85 13.52 1.08
N LEU A 78 -6.97 12.79 2.20
CA LEU A 78 -7.65 11.50 2.28
C LEU A 78 -9.09 11.58 2.80
N ASP A 79 -9.45 12.63 3.51
CA ASP A 79 -10.78 12.78 4.17
C ASP A 79 -11.89 13.27 3.22
N GLN A 80 -11.75 13.07 1.91
CA GLN A 80 -12.85 13.37 0.99
C GLN A 80 -13.88 12.24 1.01
N PRO A 81 -15.18 12.52 1.22
CA PRO A 81 -16.22 11.53 1.05
C PRO A 81 -16.23 11.07 -0.41
N LEU A 82 -16.12 9.77 -0.61
CA LEU A 82 -16.15 9.16 -1.94
C LEU A 82 -17.62 9.10 -2.41
N THR A 83 -18.07 10.16 -3.07
CA THR A 83 -19.44 10.32 -3.59
C THR A 83 -19.60 9.87 -5.04
N GLU A 84 -18.72 9.02 -5.57
CA GLU A 84 -18.81 8.56 -6.95
C GLU A 84 -19.16 7.08 -7.05
N THR A 85 -20.21 6.79 -7.79
CA THR A 85 -20.54 5.47 -8.35
C THR A 85 -19.53 5.14 -9.44
N ARG A 86 -18.33 4.71 -9.04
CA ARG A 86 -17.29 4.28 -9.99
C ARG A 86 -17.63 2.91 -10.55
N LYS A 87 -17.30 2.70 -11.82
CA LYS A 87 -17.41 1.38 -12.44
C LYS A 87 -16.39 0.41 -11.83
N LYS A 88 -16.75 -0.86 -11.78
CA LYS A 88 -15.89 -1.93 -11.26
C LYS A 88 -14.50 -1.94 -11.91
N GLU A 89 -14.47 -1.77 -13.23
CA GLU A 89 -13.23 -1.78 -14.03
C GLU A 89 -12.29 -0.62 -13.65
N GLU A 90 -12.84 0.55 -13.34
CA GLU A 90 -12.06 1.72 -12.89
C GLU A 90 -11.47 1.50 -11.52
N ILE A 91 -12.25 0.92 -10.59
CA ILE A 91 -11.80 0.58 -9.23
C ILE A 91 -10.70 -0.48 -9.29
N LEU A 92 -10.88 -1.50 -10.12
CA LEU A 92 -9.89 -2.56 -10.30
C LEU A 92 -8.57 -2.01 -10.84
N ARG A 93 -8.64 -1.19 -11.90
CA ARG A 93 -7.45 -0.57 -12.51
C ARG A 93 -6.70 0.28 -11.50
N GLU A 94 -7.38 1.18 -10.78
CA GLU A 94 -6.76 1.99 -9.74
C GLU A 94 -6.15 1.13 -8.63
N GLY A 95 -6.83 0.04 -8.23
CA GLY A 95 -6.29 -0.93 -7.28
C GLY A 95 -4.97 -1.54 -7.75
N ILE A 96 -4.85 -1.92 -9.03
CA ILE A 96 -3.61 -2.47 -9.60
C ILE A 96 -2.54 -1.40 -9.74
N GLU A 97 -2.88 -0.18 -10.10
CA GLU A 97 -1.94 0.94 -10.12
C GLU A 97 -1.36 1.19 -8.73
N LEU A 98 -2.21 1.20 -7.69
CA LEU A 98 -1.79 1.31 -6.29
C LEU A 98 -0.88 0.14 -5.87
N PHE A 99 -1.19 -1.09 -6.27
CA PHE A 99 -0.34 -2.25 -6.05
C PHE A 99 1.05 -2.04 -6.69
N ASN A 100 1.08 -1.61 -7.93
CA ASN A 100 2.30 -1.36 -8.69
C ASN A 100 3.13 -0.19 -8.15
N GLU A 101 2.52 0.71 -7.39
CA GLU A 101 3.18 1.77 -6.63
C GLU A 101 3.62 1.34 -5.21
N GLU A 102 3.47 0.06 -4.87
CA GLU A 102 3.74 -0.50 -3.54
C GLU A 102 2.84 0.08 -2.43
N ARG A 103 1.71 0.67 -2.81
CA ARG A 103 0.67 1.19 -1.91
C ARG A 103 -0.34 0.09 -1.57
N PHE A 104 0.18 -0.98 -0.99
CA PHE A 104 -0.58 -2.22 -0.81
C PHE A 104 -1.78 -2.08 0.12
N TRP A 105 -1.71 -1.18 1.12
CA TRP A 105 -2.85 -0.93 2.00
C TRP A 105 -4.01 -0.28 1.24
N GLU A 106 -3.74 0.75 0.45
CA GLU A 106 -4.76 1.42 -0.35
C GLU A 106 -5.28 0.51 -1.47
N CYS A 107 -4.41 -0.30 -2.07
CA CYS A 107 -4.83 -1.36 -3.00
C CYS A 107 -5.85 -2.30 -2.32
N HIS A 108 -5.56 -2.78 -1.12
CA HIS A 108 -6.46 -3.61 -0.33
C HIS A 108 -7.82 -2.93 -0.13
N GLU A 109 -7.85 -1.70 0.39
CA GLU A 109 -9.08 -0.92 0.63
C GLU A 109 -9.87 -0.67 -0.68
N MET A 110 -9.16 -0.45 -1.80
CA MET A 110 -9.78 -0.23 -3.10
C MET A 110 -10.46 -1.51 -3.61
N LEU A 111 -9.77 -2.65 -3.54
CA LEU A 111 -10.29 -3.93 -4.00
C LEU A 111 -11.45 -4.46 -3.14
N GLU A 112 -11.49 -4.14 -1.84
CA GLU A 112 -12.63 -4.50 -0.97
C GLU A 112 -13.96 -3.94 -1.48
N ARG A 113 -13.97 -2.78 -2.13
CA ARG A 113 -15.20 -2.17 -2.68
C ARG A 113 -15.86 -3.01 -3.76
N ILE A 114 -15.06 -3.67 -4.60
CA ILE A 114 -15.56 -4.57 -5.65
C ILE A 114 -15.73 -5.99 -5.14
N TRP A 115 -15.02 -6.38 -4.08
CA TRP A 115 -15.16 -7.69 -3.45
C TRP A 115 -16.49 -7.89 -2.73
N HIS A 116 -17.00 -6.86 -2.04
CA HIS A 116 -18.25 -6.95 -1.29
C HIS A 116 -19.45 -7.38 -2.14
N PRO A 117 -19.69 -6.77 -3.33
CA PRO A 117 -20.78 -7.19 -4.21
C PRO A 117 -20.47 -8.45 -5.05
N ALA A 118 -19.21 -8.84 -5.20
CA ALA A 118 -18.79 -9.97 -6.03
C ALA A 118 -19.25 -11.30 -5.48
N LYS A 119 -19.45 -12.30 -6.36
CA LYS A 119 -19.92 -13.66 -6.04
C LYS A 119 -19.13 -14.71 -6.81
N GLY A 120 -19.18 -15.95 -6.30
CA GLY A 120 -18.57 -17.09 -6.98
C GLY A 120 -17.06 -16.93 -7.19
N GLU A 121 -16.58 -17.36 -8.35
CA GLU A 121 -15.17 -17.35 -8.72
C GLU A 121 -14.58 -15.93 -8.71
N GLU A 122 -15.32 -14.94 -9.20
CA GLU A 122 -14.92 -13.54 -9.17
C GLU A 122 -14.54 -13.08 -7.76
N ARG A 123 -15.39 -13.40 -6.78
CA ARG A 123 -15.14 -13.06 -5.38
C ARG A 123 -13.87 -13.70 -4.85
N GLU A 124 -13.61 -14.95 -5.23
CA GLU A 124 -12.40 -15.68 -4.80
C GLU A 124 -11.14 -15.06 -5.41
N ILE A 125 -11.17 -14.71 -6.69
CA ILE A 125 -10.03 -14.05 -7.37
C ILE A 125 -9.72 -12.69 -6.72
N ILE A 126 -10.73 -11.84 -6.53
CA ILE A 126 -10.54 -10.53 -5.90
C ILE A 126 -10.01 -10.71 -4.46
N GLN A 127 -10.53 -11.69 -3.71
CA GLN A 127 -10.04 -11.99 -2.36
C GLN A 127 -8.57 -12.44 -2.38
N GLY A 128 -8.15 -13.24 -3.36
CA GLY A 128 -6.77 -13.63 -3.55
C GLY A 128 -5.85 -12.42 -3.77
N MET A 129 -6.30 -11.45 -4.58
CA MET A 129 -5.56 -10.20 -4.81
C MET A 129 -5.50 -9.32 -3.56
N ILE A 130 -6.60 -9.19 -2.82
CA ILE A 130 -6.65 -8.49 -1.51
C ILE A 130 -5.66 -9.11 -0.53
N LEU A 131 -5.66 -10.44 -0.40
CA LEU A 131 -4.73 -11.15 0.48
C LEU A 131 -3.27 -10.99 0.06
N THR A 132 -3.00 -10.92 -1.25
CA THR A 132 -1.65 -10.64 -1.79
C THR A 132 -1.19 -9.24 -1.37
N ALA A 133 -2.04 -8.23 -1.54
CA ALA A 133 -1.75 -6.87 -1.10
C ALA A 133 -1.52 -6.81 0.42
N ALA A 134 -2.41 -7.42 1.22
CA ALA A 134 -2.27 -7.48 2.67
C ALA A 134 -0.97 -8.19 3.12
N ALA A 135 -0.58 -9.27 2.43
CA ALA A 135 0.68 -9.96 2.70
C ALA A 135 1.89 -9.02 2.50
N LEU A 136 1.89 -8.25 1.42
CA LEU A 136 2.97 -7.30 1.14
C LEU A 136 2.98 -6.10 2.11
N VAL A 137 1.82 -5.70 2.67
CA VAL A 137 1.79 -4.76 3.81
C VAL A 137 2.55 -5.31 5.02
N HIS A 138 2.39 -6.60 5.31
CA HIS A 138 3.13 -7.25 6.39
C HIS A 138 4.62 -7.35 6.09
N ALA A 139 5.01 -7.65 4.84
CA ALA A 139 6.40 -7.65 4.41
C ALA A 139 7.04 -6.25 4.58
N GLN A 140 6.34 -5.16 4.21
CA GLN A 140 6.80 -3.79 4.44
C GLN A 140 7.00 -3.43 5.92
N LYS A 141 6.42 -4.21 6.83
CA LYS A 141 6.56 -4.08 8.30
C LYS A 141 7.52 -5.11 8.89
N ASP A 142 8.32 -5.77 8.06
CA ASP A 142 9.28 -6.81 8.46
C ASP A 142 8.63 -8.01 9.20
N ARG A 143 7.36 -8.33 8.82
CA ARG A 143 6.59 -9.44 9.38
C ARG A 143 6.48 -10.58 8.37
N ASN A 144 7.63 -11.13 7.99
CA ASN A 144 7.73 -12.08 6.88
C ASN A 144 6.92 -13.36 7.09
N GLU A 145 6.90 -13.92 8.30
CA GLU A 145 6.09 -15.13 8.59
C GLU A 145 4.59 -14.89 8.37
N THR A 146 4.07 -13.77 8.87
CA THR A 146 2.66 -13.38 8.66
C THR A 146 2.38 -13.18 7.18
N SER A 147 3.30 -12.51 6.46
CA SER A 147 3.22 -12.30 5.01
C SER A 147 3.12 -13.63 4.27
N LEU A 148 4.03 -14.56 4.51
CA LEU A 148 4.03 -15.90 3.88
C LEU A 148 2.75 -16.69 4.18
N GLY A 149 2.24 -16.60 5.41
CA GLY A 149 0.96 -17.21 5.79
C GLY A 149 -0.23 -16.66 5.00
N MET A 150 -0.22 -15.35 4.71
CA MET A 150 -1.25 -14.70 3.89
C MET A 150 -1.09 -15.04 2.41
N LEU A 151 0.14 -15.14 1.89
CA LEU A 151 0.41 -15.53 0.50
C LEU A 151 -0.12 -16.95 0.20
N ARG A 152 0.04 -17.93 1.12
CA ARG A 152 -0.56 -19.27 0.98
C ARG A 152 -2.09 -19.21 0.86
N LYS A 153 -2.74 -18.34 1.64
CA LYS A 153 -4.18 -18.14 1.54
C LYS A 153 -4.58 -17.46 0.23
N ALA A 154 -3.77 -16.50 -0.24
CA ALA A 154 -3.97 -15.83 -1.51
C ALA A 154 -3.89 -16.80 -2.68
N GLU A 155 -2.87 -17.67 -2.72
CA GLU A 155 -2.70 -18.70 -3.73
C GLU A 155 -3.91 -19.64 -3.81
N ASN A 156 -4.39 -20.12 -2.66
CA ASN A 156 -5.59 -20.95 -2.60
C ASN A 156 -6.83 -20.24 -3.14
N LYS A 157 -6.96 -18.93 -2.90
CA LYS A 157 -8.10 -18.14 -3.39
C LYS A 157 -8.04 -17.85 -4.88
N LEU A 158 -6.85 -17.63 -5.43
CA LEU A 158 -6.65 -17.46 -6.87
C LEU A 158 -6.91 -18.75 -7.66
N GLY A 159 -6.78 -19.90 -7.01
CA GLY A 159 -7.11 -21.23 -7.59
C GLY A 159 -6.41 -21.48 -8.91
N SER A 160 -7.17 -21.91 -9.93
CA SER A 160 -6.67 -22.17 -11.29
C SER A 160 -6.95 -21.04 -12.27
N ALA A 161 -7.47 -19.88 -11.80
CA ALA A 161 -7.77 -18.76 -12.67
C ALA A 161 -6.52 -18.30 -13.43
N GLU A 162 -6.67 -18.09 -14.74
CA GLU A 162 -5.57 -17.61 -15.59
C GLU A 162 -5.62 -16.10 -15.80
N ASN A 163 -6.83 -15.55 -16.00
CA ASN A 163 -7.05 -14.14 -16.28
C ASN A 163 -8.30 -13.64 -15.57
N TYR A 164 -8.31 -12.36 -15.19
CA TYR A 164 -9.47 -11.68 -14.65
C TYR A 164 -9.44 -10.19 -15.07
N GLU A 165 -10.42 -9.76 -15.87
CA GLU A 165 -10.59 -8.36 -16.31
C GLU A 165 -9.28 -7.73 -16.85
N GLY A 166 -8.52 -8.47 -17.66
CA GLY A 166 -7.25 -8.04 -18.24
C GLY A 166 -6.02 -8.28 -17.35
N ILE A 167 -6.20 -8.75 -16.12
CA ILE A 167 -5.10 -9.08 -15.21
C ILE A 167 -4.64 -10.52 -15.48
N ASP A 168 -3.34 -10.71 -15.64
CA ASP A 168 -2.70 -12.04 -15.69
C ASP A 168 -2.62 -12.65 -14.27
N VAL A 169 -3.70 -13.33 -13.86
CA VAL A 169 -3.81 -14.00 -12.55
C VAL A 169 -2.80 -15.13 -12.42
N LYS A 170 -2.47 -15.80 -13.52
CA LYS A 170 -1.44 -16.85 -13.56
C LYS A 170 -0.08 -16.27 -13.19
N GLN A 171 0.29 -15.09 -13.71
CA GLN A 171 1.52 -14.41 -13.33
C GLN A 171 1.53 -14.06 -11.84
N VAL A 172 0.42 -13.53 -11.30
CA VAL A 172 0.31 -13.22 -9.86
C VAL A 172 0.59 -14.47 -9.03
N ARG A 173 -0.05 -15.59 -9.37
CA ARG A 173 0.14 -16.87 -8.68
C ARG A 173 1.58 -17.38 -8.77
N GLN A 174 2.22 -17.29 -9.93
CA GLN A 174 3.62 -17.66 -10.11
C GLN A 174 4.55 -16.83 -9.20
N ARG A 175 4.29 -15.53 -9.08
CA ARG A 175 5.05 -14.66 -8.19
C ARG A 175 4.84 -15.00 -6.72
N ILE A 176 3.63 -15.37 -6.33
CA ILE A 176 3.33 -15.85 -4.97
C ILE A 176 4.11 -17.14 -4.69
N ASP A 177 4.07 -18.11 -5.60
CA ASP A 177 4.79 -19.39 -5.46
C ASP A 177 6.31 -19.16 -5.31
N GLU A 178 6.91 -18.31 -6.15
CA GLU A 178 8.33 -17.94 -6.03
C GLU A 178 8.68 -17.36 -4.64
N MET A 179 7.82 -16.52 -4.09
CA MET A 179 8.01 -15.94 -2.75
C MET A 179 7.89 -17.00 -1.66
N LEU A 180 6.93 -17.92 -1.79
CA LEU A 180 6.73 -19.01 -0.84
C LEU A 180 7.91 -19.99 -0.83
N GLN A 181 8.45 -20.34 -2.02
CA GLN A 181 9.60 -21.22 -2.15
C GLN A 181 10.88 -20.61 -1.57
N ARG A 182 11.08 -19.30 -1.75
CA ARG A 182 12.27 -18.59 -1.23
C ARG A 182 12.14 -18.17 0.23
N GLY A 183 10.95 -18.19 0.80
CA GLY A 183 10.68 -17.64 2.13
C GLY A 183 10.89 -16.12 2.22
N ASP A 184 10.83 -15.40 1.09
CA ASP A 184 11.22 -13.99 0.99
C ASP A 184 10.15 -13.21 0.20
N PRO A 185 9.16 -12.62 0.91
CA PRO A 185 8.08 -11.86 0.28
C PRO A 185 8.62 -10.50 -0.23
N LYS A 186 8.61 -10.32 -1.55
CA LYS A 186 9.08 -9.09 -2.22
C LYS A 186 8.03 -8.47 -3.11
N PRO A 187 7.98 -7.13 -3.21
CA PRO A 187 7.14 -6.45 -4.17
C PRO A 187 7.37 -6.93 -5.60
N PHE A 188 6.31 -6.98 -6.37
CA PHE A 188 6.34 -7.25 -7.82
C PHE A 188 5.29 -6.38 -8.51
N LYS A 189 5.27 -6.39 -9.85
CA LYS A 189 4.28 -5.62 -10.63
C LYS A 189 3.31 -6.56 -11.32
N ILE A 190 2.03 -6.16 -11.31
CA ILE A 190 0.94 -6.81 -12.04
C ILE A 190 0.75 -6.05 -13.36
N LYS A 191 0.67 -6.80 -14.47
CA LYS A 191 0.35 -6.24 -15.80
C LYS A 191 -1.17 -6.15 -15.98
N LEU A 192 -1.61 -5.06 -16.56
CA LEU A 192 -2.96 -4.81 -17.06
C LEU A 192 -2.99 -4.98 -18.56
#